data_12b190bea4f871e890ae1dea368f830b
#
_entry.id   12b190bea4f871e890ae1dea368f830b
#
_cell.length_a   1.000
_cell.length_b   1.000
_cell.length_c   1.000
_cell.angle_alpha   90.00
_cell.angle_beta   90.00
_cell.angle_gamma   90.00
#
_symmetry.space_group_name_H-M   'P 1'
#
loop_
_entity.id
_entity.type
_entity.pdbx_description
1 polymer ?
#
loop_
_entity_poly.entity_id
_entity_poly.type
_entity_poly.pdbx_seq_one_letter_code
_entity_poly.pdbx_strand_id
1 'polypeptide(L)'
;MRLKSLVRRRPSAPMVVSFVALFVALGGASYAAVSLPKNSVGNAQLQNGSVGNWKLKANAVGAKKIINGSVGAKQVSSSQVQLRVSSSCSSGAISAVGLSGSVTCTPTVGNEYGSNTAATTLGTSATQVATQSLAAGSSYLVMAYPHAVITPGFAGQHVEVDCTLSVPSGSGTPPPANPTTTTKTLAVDVPSIANPAAGTMPLVLPVASSTSVQPATVSCTDTAANPTTPAPTVKVDTTISAIQTASNN
;
A
#
# COMPACT_ATOMS: atom_id res chain seq x y z
N MET A 1 45.99 41.47 92.11
CA MET A 1 45.03 40.63 91.38
C MET A 1 45.41 39.16 91.61
N ARG A 2 44.59 38.39 92.34
CA ARG A 2 44.83 36.98 92.58
C ARG A 2 44.21 36.16 91.47
N LEU A 3 45.00 35.49 90.64
CA LEU A 3 44.55 34.50 89.70
C LEU A 3 44.01 33.32 90.52
N LYS A 4 42.71 33.08 90.43
CA LYS A 4 42.09 31.85 90.95
C LYS A 4 42.54 30.67 90.07
N SER A 5 43.23 29.69 90.66
CA SER A 5 43.63 28.49 90.03
C SER A 5 42.37 27.70 89.53
N LEU A 6 42.25 27.52 88.26
CA LEU A 6 41.25 26.65 87.68
C LEU A 6 41.56 25.22 88.08
N VAL A 7 40.81 24.72 89.08
CA VAL A 7 40.85 23.33 89.49
C VAL A 7 40.44 22.45 88.32
N ARG A 8 41.42 21.81 87.76
CA ARG A 8 41.23 20.81 86.67
C ARG A 8 40.46 19.62 87.25
N ARG A 9 39.12 19.69 87.25
CA ARG A 9 38.31 18.58 87.67
C ARG A 9 38.44 17.48 86.61
N ARG A 10 38.89 16.31 87.04
CA ARG A 10 38.95 15.12 86.21
C ARG A 10 37.50 14.73 85.88
N PRO A 11 37.15 14.50 84.59
CA PRO A 11 35.80 14.08 84.25
C PRO A 11 35.44 12.79 84.97
N SER A 12 34.27 12.74 85.57
CA SER A 12 33.77 11.52 86.21
C SER A 12 33.50 10.41 85.19
N ALA A 13 33.70 9.16 85.57
CA ALA A 13 33.51 8.03 84.70
C ALA A 13 32.12 8.02 83.97
N PRO A 14 31.02 8.38 84.70
CA PRO A 14 29.73 8.45 84.01
C PRO A 14 29.65 9.56 82.95
N MET A 15 30.34 10.64 83.11
CA MET A 15 30.38 11.78 82.15
C MET A 15 31.12 11.33 80.87
N VAL A 16 32.20 10.62 80.98
CA VAL A 16 32.93 10.05 79.81
C VAL A 16 32.10 9.08 79.05
N VAL A 17 31.42 8.19 79.75
CA VAL A 17 30.52 7.21 79.14
C VAL A 17 29.35 7.88 78.35
N SER A 18 28.77 8.96 78.94
CA SER A 18 27.71 9.71 78.30
C SER A 18 28.15 10.41 76.98
N PHE A 19 29.41 11.00 77.03
CA PHE A 19 29.95 11.56 75.79
C PHE A 19 30.25 10.55 74.74
N VAL A 20 30.80 9.42 75.09
CA VAL A 20 31.05 8.30 74.16
C VAL A 20 29.73 7.79 73.57
N ALA A 21 28.72 7.58 74.42
CA ALA A 21 27.37 7.17 73.92
C ALA A 21 26.76 8.18 72.97
N LEU A 22 26.93 9.48 73.28
CA LEU A 22 26.43 10.55 72.40
C LEU A 22 27.16 10.55 71.06
N PHE A 23 28.50 10.39 71.04
CA PHE A 23 29.26 10.31 69.81
C PHE A 23 28.88 9.10 68.95
N VAL A 24 28.68 7.93 69.60
CA VAL A 24 28.24 6.70 68.90
C VAL A 24 26.82 6.90 68.33
N ALA A 25 25.91 7.52 69.09
CA ALA A 25 24.53 7.76 68.61
C ALA A 25 24.51 8.75 67.45
N LEU A 26 25.28 9.82 67.52
CA LEU A 26 25.34 10.81 66.42
C LEU A 26 26.14 10.30 65.20
N GLY A 27 27.21 9.57 65.42
CA GLY A 27 28.03 9.01 64.35
C GLY A 27 27.35 7.87 63.59
N GLY A 28 26.62 7.04 64.30
CA GLY A 28 25.84 5.96 63.67
C GLY A 28 24.74 6.45 62.76
N ALA A 29 24.04 7.51 63.12
CA ALA A 29 22.98 8.09 62.28
C ALA A 29 23.54 8.69 60.99
N SER A 30 24.75 9.24 61.01
CA SER A 30 25.38 9.89 59.84
C SER A 30 25.84 8.81 58.80
N TYR A 31 26.24 7.65 59.22
CA TYR A 31 26.69 6.58 58.32
C TYR A 31 25.50 5.88 57.61
N ALA A 32 24.35 5.75 58.26
CA ALA A 32 23.15 5.14 57.68
C ALA A 32 22.54 5.99 56.57
N ALA A 33 22.79 7.31 56.53
CA ALA A 33 22.26 8.22 55.51
C ALA A 33 23.07 8.23 54.20
N VAL A 34 24.29 7.67 54.16
CA VAL A 34 25.23 7.87 53.03
C VAL A 34 25.34 6.65 52.10
N SER A 35 25.03 5.45 52.56
CA SER A 35 25.14 4.27 51.69
C SER A 35 23.88 3.41 51.72
N LEU A 36 23.03 3.58 50.71
CA LEU A 36 21.93 2.67 50.46
C LEU A 36 22.48 1.39 49.83
N PRO A 37 22.19 0.20 50.36
CA PRO A 37 22.55 -1.07 49.71
C PRO A 37 21.99 -1.13 48.28
N LYS A 38 22.66 -1.84 47.39
CA LYS A 38 22.14 -2.10 46.04
C LYS A 38 20.79 -2.79 46.16
N ASN A 39 19.84 -2.36 45.35
CA ASN A 39 18.45 -2.86 45.29
C ASN A 39 17.61 -2.59 46.58
N SER A 40 18.01 -1.68 47.44
CA SER A 40 17.23 -1.31 48.64
C SER A 40 16.02 -0.40 48.35
N VAL A 41 15.95 0.21 47.17
CA VAL A 41 14.84 1.10 46.76
C VAL A 41 13.90 0.33 45.87
N GLY A 42 12.77 -0.08 46.38
CA GLY A 42 11.69 -0.74 45.64
C GLY A 42 10.51 0.20 45.40
N ASN A 43 9.44 -0.35 44.84
CA ASN A 43 8.22 0.43 44.53
C ASN A 43 7.61 1.13 45.77
N ALA A 44 7.71 0.49 46.95
CA ALA A 44 7.16 1.04 48.17
C ALA A 44 7.90 2.31 48.64
N GLN A 45 9.16 2.49 48.28
CA GLN A 45 9.99 3.64 48.62
C GLN A 45 9.88 4.77 47.60
N LEU A 46 9.32 4.51 46.43
CA LEU A 46 9.14 5.48 45.37
C LEU A 46 7.70 5.97 45.34
N GLN A 47 7.47 7.22 45.75
CA GLN A 47 6.18 7.86 45.60
C GLN A 47 5.89 8.17 44.11
N ASN A 48 4.62 8.24 43.76
CA ASN A 48 4.21 8.64 42.41
C ASN A 48 4.77 10.01 42.06
N GLY A 49 5.44 10.12 40.91
CA GLY A 49 6.09 11.36 40.46
C GLY A 49 7.44 11.68 41.11
N SER A 50 7.96 10.85 42.03
CA SER A 50 9.26 11.10 42.70
C SER A 50 10.46 11.05 41.76
N VAL A 51 10.33 10.34 40.60
CA VAL A 51 11.38 10.27 39.58
C VAL A 51 10.98 11.14 38.40
N GLY A 52 11.35 12.40 38.46
CA GLY A 52 11.17 13.34 37.36
C GLY A 52 12.31 13.22 36.31
N ASN A 53 12.15 13.92 35.19
CA ASN A 53 13.12 13.93 34.08
C ASN A 53 14.55 14.30 34.48
N TRP A 54 14.71 15.23 35.46
CA TRP A 54 16.02 15.66 35.96
C TRP A 54 16.77 14.58 36.75
N LYS A 55 16.07 13.53 37.20
CA LYS A 55 16.67 12.43 37.96
C LYS A 55 17.08 11.26 37.05
N LEU A 56 16.66 11.29 35.78
CA LEU A 56 17.03 10.33 34.78
C LEU A 56 18.16 10.91 33.91
N LYS A 57 19.31 10.24 33.90
CA LYS A 57 20.38 10.59 32.96
C LYS A 57 19.95 10.23 31.52
N ALA A 58 20.54 10.91 30.52
CA ALA A 58 20.38 10.54 29.14
C ALA A 58 20.65 9.03 28.95
N ASN A 59 19.79 8.36 28.18
CA ASN A 59 19.85 6.92 27.92
C ASN A 59 19.63 5.99 29.14
N ALA A 60 19.16 6.51 30.28
CA ALA A 60 18.88 5.69 31.46
C ALA A 60 17.73 4.67 31.25
N VAL A 61 16.79 4.99 30.33
CA VAL A 61 15.66 4.12 29.98
C VAL A 61 15.91 3.54 28.58
N GLY A 62 16.50 2.39 28.51
CA GLY A 62 16.67 1.64 27.24
C GLY A 62 15.49 0.72 26.95
N ALA A 63 15.46 0.14 25.74
CA ALA A 63 14.37 -0.70 25.24
C ALA A 63 13.98 -1.85 26.19
N LYS A 64 14.94 -2.47 26.89
CA LYS A 64 14.69 -3.55 27.86
C LYS A 64 13.95 -3.10 29.12
N LYS A 65 13.83 -1.80 29.36
CA LYS A 65 13.15 -1.23 30.54
C LYS A 65 11.74 -0.76 30.24
N ILE A 66 11.36 -0.79 28.97
CA ILE A 66 10.01 -0.48 28.51
C ILE A 66 9.32 -1.80 28.19
N ILE A 67 8.28 -2.11 28.94
CA ILE A 67 7.48 -3.31 28.73
C ILE A 67 6.71 -3.16 27.41
N ASN A 68 6.64 -4.20 26.59
CA ASN A 68 5.87 -4.20 25.36
C ASN A 68 4.42 -3.76 25.62
N GLY A 69 3.94 -2.76 24.85
CA GLY A 69 2.60 -2.22 25.00
C GLY A 69 2.42 -1.18 26.12
N SER A 70 3.46 -0.88 26.91
CA SER A 70 3.36 0.13 27.98
C SER A 70 3.34 1.58 27.50
N VAL A 71 3.80 1.84 26.28
CA VAL A 71 3.76 3.15 25.63
C VAL A 71 2.60 3.20 24.67
N GLY A 72 1.53 3.89 25.04
CA GLY A 72 0.34 4.05 24.19
C GLY A 72 0.32 5.41 23.48
N ALA A 73 -0.73 5.66 22.72
CA ALA A 73 -0.90 6.89 21.94
C ALA A 73 -0.87 8.19 22.80
N LYS A 74 -1.25 8.10 24.07
CA LYS A 74 -1.24 9.24 25.00
C LYS A 74 0.17 9.64 25.47
N GLN A 75 1.11 8.70 25.42
CA GLN A 75 2.49 8.90 25.86
C GLN A 75 3.41 9.35 24.72
N VAL A 76 2.92 9.31 23.48
CA VAL A 76 3.69 9.68 22.30
C VAL A 76 3.13 10.95 21.69
N SER A 77 3.99 11.93 21.42
CA SER A 77 3.59 13.12 20.68
C SER A 77 3.31 12.78 19.22
N SER A 78 2.05 12.91 18.79
CA SER A 78 1.64 12.67 17.41
C SER A 78 2.31 13.59 16.38
N SER A 79 2.86 14.73 16.84
CA SER A 79 3.63 15.65 15.99
C SER A 79 5.06 15.18 15.72
N GLN A 80 5.58 14.23 16.50
CA GLN A 80 6.97 13.75 16.40
C GLN A 80 7.07 12.29 15.96
N VAL A 81 6.03 11.52 16.13
CA VAL A 81 6.01 10.10 15.78
C VAL A 81 4.74 9.78 15.02
N GLN A 82 4.90 9.20 13.84
CA GLN A 82 3.78 8.68 13.09
C GLN A 82 3.29 7.39 13.73
N LEU A 83 2.08 7.41 14.28
CA LEU A 83 1.52 6.29 15.02
C LEU A 83 0.94 5.20 14.11
N ARG A 84 0.30 5.58 13.02
CA ARG A 84 -0.37 4.69 12.08
C ARG A 84 -0.55 5.35 10.71
N VAL A 85 -0.56 4.54 9.68
CA VAL A 85 -1.17 4.89 8.41
C VAL A 85 -2.67 4.68 8.57
N SER A 86 -3.47 5.74 8.45
CA SER A 86 -4.92 5.73 8.73
C SER A 86 -5.76 5.45 7.49
N SER A 87 -5.15 5.42 6.32
CA SER A 87 -5.85 5.20 5.05
C SER A 87 -4.98 4.38 4.08
N SER A 88 -5.62 3.85 3.06
CA SER A 88 -4.97 3.14 1.96
C SER A 88 -5.32 3.81 0.64
N CYS A 89 -4.48 3.67 -0.36
CA CYS A 89 -4.80 4.09 -1.71
C CYS A 89 -5.74 3.07 -2.35
N SER A 90 -6.89 3.53 -2.84
CA SER A 90 -7.80 2.70 -3.65
C SER A 90 -7.21 2.41 -5.03
N SER A 91 -6.34 3.28 -5.51
CA SER A 91 -5.56 3.12 -6.74
C SER A 91 -4.28 3.93 -6.62
N GLY A 92 -3.19 3.42 -7.20
CA GLY A 92 -1.91 4.11 -7.18
C GLY A 92 -1.02 3.78 -5.97
N ALA A 93 0.09 4.51 -5.88
CA ALA A 93 1.08 4.36 -4.81
C ALA A 93 0.92 5.45 -3.75
N ILE A 94 1.31 5.15 -2.52
CA ILE A 94 1.42 6.17 -1.47
C ILE A 94 2.63 7.05 -1.81
N SER A 95 2.39 8.33 -2.06
CA SER A 95 3.44 9.33 -2.34
C SER A 95 3.89 10.09 -1.11
N ALA A 96 3.01 10.26 -0.14
CA ALA A 96 3.33 10.88 1.14
C ALA A 96 2.43 10.36 2.24
N VAL A 97 2.94 10.42 3.47
CA VAL A 97 2.16 10.13 4.68
C VAL A 97 2.22 11.35 5.58
N GLY A 98 1.06 11.90 5.89
CA GLY A 98 0.93 13.05 6.78
C GLY A 98 1.19 12.71 8.25
N LEU A 99 1.38 13.73 9.07
CA LEU A 99 1.63 13.57 10.51
C LEU A 99 0.49 12.86 11.25
N SER A 100 -0.73 12.97 10.76
CA SER A 100 -1.91 12.26 11.30
C SER A 100 -2.06 10.82 10.78
N GLY A 101 -1.16 10.36 9.91
CA GLY A 101 -1.26 9.05 9.25
C GLY A 101 -2.13 9.06 7.99
N SER A 102 -2.65 10.22 7.57
CA SER A 102 -3.34 10.35 6.28
C SER A 102 -2.36 10.11 5.13
N VAL A 103 -2.79 9.37 4.12
CA VAL A 103 -1.95 9.13 2.94
C VAL A 103 -2.35 10.03 1.78
N THR A 104 -1.35 10.52 1.06
CA THR A 104 -1.52 11.12 -0.25
C THR A 104 -1.19 10.06 -1.28
N CYS A 105 -2.12 9.84 -2.21
CA CYS A 105 -1.95 8.86 -3.26
C CYS A 105 -1.60 9.56 -4.56
N THR A 106 -0.58 9.09 -5.25
CA THR A 106 -0.35 9.45 -6.65
C THR A 106 -0.82 8.31 -7.52
N PRO A 107 -1.57 8.59 -8.59
CA PRO A 107 -1.85 7.57 -9.59
C PRO A 107 -0.51 7.02 -10.09
N THR A 108 -0.31 5.73 -10.04
CA THR A 108 0.84 5.13 -10.73
C THR A 108 0.58 5.27 -12.22
N VAL A 109 1.46 5.99 -12.89
CA VAL A 109 1.55 5.93 -14.35
C VAL A 109 1.85 4.47 -14.67
N GLY A 110 0.92 3.78 -15.35
CA GLY A 110 1.05 2.35 -15.62
C GLY A 110 0.10 1.45 -14.82
N ASN A 111 -0.98 1.96 -14.21
CA ASN A 111 -2.05 1.10 -13.73
C ASN A 111 -2.57 0.26 -14.89
N GLU A 112 -2.32 -1.03 -14.84
CA GLU A 112 -2.94 -1.98 -15.73
C GLU A 112 -4.34 -2.31 -15.22
N TYR A 113 -5.33 -2.00 -16.05
CA TYR A 113 -6.68 -2.49 -15.90
C TYR A 113 -6.84 -3.61 -16.91
N GLY A 114 -7.05 -4.83 -16.46
CA GLY A 114 -7.19 -5.98 -17.34
C GLY A 114 -8.43 -6.78 -17.02
N SER A 115 -9.08 -7.30 -18.05
CA SER A 115 -10.12 -8.32 -17.92
C SER A 115 -9.92 -9.40 -18.97
N ASN A 116 -10.16 -10.64 -18.56
CA ASN A 116 -10.24 -11.79 -19.45
C ASN A 116 -11.69 -12.18 -19.61
N THR A 117 -12.11 -12.41 -20.83
CA THR A 117 -13.46 -12.87 -21.11
C THR A 117 -13.43 -14.33 -21.55
N ALA A 118 -14.49 -15.06 -21.19
CA ALA A 118 -14.69 -16.43 -21.66
C ALA A 118 -14.93 -16.45 -23.18
N ALA A 119 -14.59 -17.57 -23.82
CA ALA A 119 -14.75 -17.72 -25.23
C ALA A 119 -16.22 -17.55 -25.68
N THR A 120 -16.44 -16.58 -26.56
CA THR A 120 -17.75 -16.23 -27.14
C THR A 120 -17.83 -16.75 -28.57
N THR A 121 -18.94 -17.39 -28.92
CA THR A 121 -19.18 -17.82 -30.30
C THR A 121 -19.59 -16.61 -31.13
N LEU A 122 -18.90 -16.40 -32.24
CA LEU A 122 -19.19 -15.33 -33.18
C LEU A 122 -20.29 -15.73 -34.18
N GLY A 123 -20.95 -14.71 -34.68
CA GLY A 123 -21.85 -14.77 -35.82
C GLY A 123 -21.44 -13.75 -36.87
N THR A 124 -22.26 -13.63 -37.92
CA THR A 124 -22.08 -12.64 -39.00
C THR A 124 -22.36 -11.19 -38.57
N SER A 125 -22.85 -10.98 -37.33
CA SER A 125 -23.05 -9.66 -36.74
C SER A 125 -21.97 -9.39 -35.70
N ALA A 126 -21.55 -8.13 -35.57
CA ALA A 126 -20.56 -7.73 -34.58
C ALA A 126 -21.00 -8.11 -33.16
N THR A 127 -20.22 -8.94 -32.53
CA THR A 127 -20.45 -9.44 -31.15
C THR A 127 -19.41 -8.82 -30.22
N GLN A 128 -19.85 -8.18 -29.14
CA GLN A 128 -18.95 -7.66 -28.12
C GLN A 128 -18.34 -8.83 -27.35
N VAL A 129 -17.01 -8.95 -27.40
CA VAL A 129 -16.26 -10.04 -26.76
C VAL A 129 -15.54 -9.59 -25.49
N ALA A 130 -15.23 -8.30 -25.35
CA ALA A 130 -14.62 -7.76 -24.13
C ALA A 130 -14.98 -6.30 -23.93
N THR A 131 -14.93 -5.83 -22.68
CA THR A 131 -15.05 -4.42 -22.33
C THR A 131 -14.19 -4.10 -21.11
N GLN A 132 -13.60 -2.88 -21.09
CA GLN A 132 -12.81 -2.36 -20.01
C GLN A 132 -13.18 -0.90 -19.76
N SER A 133 -13.56 -0.55 -18.53
CA SER A 133 -13.87 0.82 -18.17
C SER A 133 -12.59 1.64 -17.98
N LEU A 134 -12.51 2.80 -18.61
CA LEU A 134 -11.44 3.78 -18.50
C LEU A 134 -11.91 4.93 -17.62
N ALA A 135 -11.13 5.29 -16.59
CA ALA A 135 -11.51 6.38 -15.70
C ALA A 135 -11.43 7.75 -16.39
N ALA A 136 -12.27 8.68 -15.98
CA ALA A 136 -12.23 10.05 -16.43
C ALA A 136 -10.92 10.75 -16.02
N GLY A 137 -10.50 11.77 -16.75
CA GLY A 137 -9.34 12.59 -16.43
C GLY A 137 -7.98 11.98 -16.75
N SER A 138 -7.95 10.83 -17.42
CA SER A 138 -6.70 10.12 -17.70
C SER A 138 -6.59 9.72 -19.17
N SER A 139 -5.36 9.66 -19.67
CA SER A 139 -5.04 9.11 -20.99
C SER A 139 -4.57 7.68 -20.85
N TYR A 140 -4.88 6.85 -21.82
CA TYR A 140 -4.59 5.42 -21.77
C TYR A 140 -3.96 4.92 -23.06
N LEU A 141 -3.16 3.88 -22.95
CA LEU A 141 -2.83 2.97 -24.05
C LEU A 141 -3.64 1.69 -23.81
N VAL A 142 -4.64 1.46 -24.62
CA VAL A 142 -5.49 0.26 -24.55
C VAL A 142 -4.95 -0.78 -25.50
N MET A 143 -4.77 -1.99 -24.98
CA MET A 143 -4.31 -3.14 -25.72
C MET A 143 -5.33 -4.28 -25.57
N ALA A 144 -5.62 -4.96 -26.65
CA ALA A 144 -6.46 -6.14 -26.62
C ALA A 144 -5.84 -7.25 -27.47
N TYR A 145 -6.03 -8.47 -27.03
CA TYR A 145 -5.48 -9.67 -27.67
C TYR A 145 -6.60 -10.67 -27.90
N PRO A 146 -7.50 -10.43 -28.89
CA PRO A 146 -8.48 -11.43 -29.30
C PRO A 146 -7.75 -12.68 -29.81
N HIS A 147 -8.11 -13.83 -29.26
CA HIS A 147 -7.64 -15.12 -29.66
C HIS A 147 -8.82 -15.90 -30.26
N ALA A 148 -8.80 -16.13 -31.57
CA ALA A 148 -9.83 -16.84 -32.27
C ALA A 148 -9.48 -18.32 -32.42
N VAL A 149 -10.43 -19.17 -32.09
CA VAL A 149 -10.38 -20.61 -32.34
C VAL A 149 -11.49 -20.97 -33.35
N ILE A 150 -11.08 -21.51 -34.47
CA ILE A 150 -11.96 -21.83 -35.60
C ILE A 150 -12.11 -23.34 -35.69
N THR A 151 -13.33 -23.82 -35.51
CA THR A 151 -13.69 -25.22 -35.78
C THR A 151 -14.36 -25.29 -37.13
N PRO A 152 -13.72 -25.86 -38.14
CA PRO A 152 -14.28 -25.91 -39.50
C PRO A 152 -15.44 -26.86 -39.61
N GLY A 153 -16.34 -26.57 -40.54
CA GLY A 153 -17.39 -27.50 -40.97
C GLY A 153 -16.86 -28.55 -41.97
N PHE A 154 -15.85 -28.18 -42.77
CA PHE A 154 -15.17 -29.07 -43.71
C PHE A 154 -13.73 -28.61 -43.98
N ALA A 155 -12.90 -29.47 -44.57
CA ALA A 155 -11.53 -29.17 -44.93
C ALA A 155 -11.45 -28.12 -46.06
N GLY A 156 -10.47 -27.22 -45.98
CA GLY A 156 -10.25 -26.17 -46.99
C GLY A 156 -11.17 -24.96 -46.84
N GLN A 157 -11.87 -24.81 -45.71
CA GLN A 157 -12.64 -23.60 -45.44
C GLN A 157 -11.72 -22.40 -45.20
N HIS A 158 -12.06 -21.28 -45.83
CA HIS A 158 -11.47 -19.98 -45.56
C HIS A 158 -12.37 -19.23 -44.58
N VAL A 159 -11.78 -18.77 -43.47
CA VAL A 159 -12.51 -18.04 -42.42
C VAL A 159 -11.79 -16.74 -42.12
N GLU A 160 -12.51 -15.66 -42.13
CA GLU A 160 -12.03 -14.34 -41.77
C GLU A 160 -12.73 -13.87 -40.47
N VAL A 161 -11.95 -13.38 -39.54
CA VAL A 161 -12.41 -12.80 -38.26
C VAL A 161 -11.94 -11.39 -38.18
N ASP A 162 -12.86 -10.45 -38.16
CA ASP A 162 -12.56 -9.05 -37.94
C ASP A 162 -12.82 -8.64 -36.49
N CYS A 163 -11.79 -8.18 -35.81
CA CYS A 163 -11.93 -7.63 -34.45
C CYS A 163 -11.60 -6.14 -34.42
N THR A 164 -12.48 -5.38 -33.81
CA THR A 164 -12.35 -3.93 -33.64
C THR A 164 -12.29 -3.58 -32.17
N LEU A 165 -11.25 -2.86 -31.78
CA LEU A 165 -11.16 -2.17 -30.49
C LEU A 165 -11.64 -0.74 -30.68
N SER A 166 -12.63 -0.32 -29.91
CA SER A 166 -13.24 1.01 -29.99
C SER A 166 -13.38 1.65 -28.61
N VAL A 167 -13.24 2.96 -28.57
CA VAL A 167 -13.58 3.79 -27.42
C VAL A 167 -14.46 4.92 -27.91
N PRO A 168 -15.64 5.15 -27.31
CA PRO A 168 -16.50 6.25 -27.70
C PRO A 168 -15.76 7.58 -27.61
N SER A 169 -15.96 8.48 -28.58
CA SER A 169 -15.45 9.84 -28.52
C SER A 169 -16.12 10.54 -27.34
N GLY A 170 -15.36 10.92 -26.29
CA GLY A 170 -15.88 11.79 -25.25
C GLY A 170 -16.35 13.12 -25.87
N SER A 171 -17.40 13.73 -25.32
CA SER A 171 -17.92 15.01 -25.75
C SER A 171 -17.01 16.18 -25.35
N GLY A 172 -15.77 16.18 -25.81
CA GLY A 172 -14.80 17.25 -25.64
C GLY A 172 -14.71 18.08 -26.93
N THR A 173 -14.70 19.40 -26.85
CA THR A 173 -14.35 20.28 -27.97
C THR A 173 -12.94 20.84 -27.73
N PRO A 174 -11.96 20.64 -28.65
CA PRO A 174 -12.06 19.96 -29.94
C PRO A 174 -12.06 18.43 -29.82
N PRO A 175 -12.60 17.72 -30.83
CA PRO A 175 -12.55 16.25 -30.84
C PRO A 175 -11.09 15.79 -30.78
N PRO A 176 -10.78 14.71 -30.03
CA PRO A 176 -9.43 14.20 -29.94
C PRO A 176 -8.91 13.81 -31.33
N ALA A 177 -7.68 14.24 -31.65
CA ALA A 177 -7.02 13.94 -32.91
C ALA A 177 -6.60 12.46 -33.06
N ASN A 178 -6.91 11.60 -32.08
CA ASN A 178 -6.53 10.20 -32.04
C ASN A 178 -7.64 9.29 -32.58
N PRO A 179 -7.29 8.20 -33.27
CA PRO A 179 -8.25 7.21 -33.72
C PRO A 179 -9.01 6.63 -32.52
N THR A 180 -10.31 6.69 -32.57
CA THR A 180 -11.21 6.11 -31.57
C THR A 180 -11.45 4.62 -31.80
N THR A 181 -10.93 4.10 -32.89
CA THR A 181 -11.06 2.70 -33.28
C THR A 181 -9.80 2.16 -33.94
N THR A 182 -9.51 0.91 -33.75
CA THR A 182 -8.53 0.12 -34.51
C THR A 182 -9.15 -1.22 -34.85
N THR A 183 -8.98 -1.66 -36.08
CA THR A 183 -9.50 -2.94 -36.57
C THR A 183 -8.36 -3.80 -37.09
N LYS A 184 -8.42 -5.10 -36.85
CA LYS A 184 -7.54 -6.11 -37.41
C LYS A 184 -8.35 -7.28 -37.90
N THR A 185 -7.95 -7.83 -39.04
CA THR A 185 -8.50 -9.02 -39.63
C THR A 185 -7.55 -10.18 -39.43
N LEU A 186 -8.09 -11.32 -39.04
CA LEU A 186 -7.42 -12.63 -39.06
C LEU A 186 -8.06 -13.47 -40.15
N ALA A 187 -7.31 -13.75 -41.22
CA ALA A 187 -7.73 -14.66 -42.27
C ALA A 187 -7.03 -16.01 -42.08
N VAL A 188 -7.77 -17.07 -42.03
CA VAL A 188 -7.25 -18.42 -41.78
C VAL A 188 -7.85 -19.42 -42.77
N ASP A 189 -6.97 -20.12 -43.46
CA ASP A 189 -7.32 -21.33 -44.25
C ASP A 189 -7.21 -22.55 -43.34
N VAL A 190 -8.30 -23.27 -43.19
CA VAL A 190 -8.34 -24.46 -42.33
C VAL A 190 -8.12 -25.71 -43.15
N PRO A 191 -6.94 -26.33 -43.13
CA PRO A 191 -6.59 -27.43 -44.03
C PRO A 191 -7.26 -28.75 -43.68
N SER A 192 -7.73 -28.89 -42.43
CA SER A 192 -8.27 -30.15 -41.92
C SER A 192 -9.36 -29.95 -40.90
N ILE A 193 -10.44 -30.74 -40.95
CA ILE A 193 -11.48 -30.75 -39.92
C ILE A 193 -11.02 -31.36 -38.58
N ALA A 194 -9.94 -32.10 -38.59
CA ALA A 194 -9.43 -32.77 -37.39
C ALA A 194 -8.66 -31.82 -36.45
N ASN A 195 -8.19 -30.67 -36.96
CA ASN A 195 -7.40 -29.70 -36.18
C ASN A 195 -8.03 -28.32 -36.30
N PRO A 196 -8.57 -27.76 -35.19
CA PRO A 196 -9.00 -26.38 -35.14
C PRO A 196 -7.82 -25.45 -35.48
N ALA A 197 -8.08 -24.40 -36.24
CA ALA A 197 -7.11 -23.33 -36.45
C ALA A 197 -7.29 -22.27 -35.38
N ALA A 198 -6.21 -21.66 -34.99
CA ALA A 198 -6.25 -20.57 -33.99
C ALA A 198 -5.28 -19.46 -34.36
N GLY A 199 -5.63 -18.23 -33.96
CA GLY A 199 -4.79 -17.08 -34.17
C GLY A 199 -5.09 -15.97 -33.15
N THR A 200 -4.10 -15.10 -32.91
CA THR A 200 -4.24 -13.96 -32.03
C THR A 200 -4.04 -12.66 -32.81
N MET A 201 -4.87 -11.68 -32.55
CA MET A 201 -4.85 -10.38 -33.21
C MET A 201 -4.52 -9.27 -32.20
N PRO A 202 -3.30 -8.73 -32.16
CA PRO A 202 -3.00 -7.62 -31.27
C PRO A 202 -3.68 -6.33 -31.77
N LEU A 203 -4.49 -5.72 -30.91
CA LEU A 203 -5.13 -4.43 -31.11
C LEU A 203 -4.53 -3.43 -30.14
N VAL A 204 -4.12 -2.26 -30.60
CA VAL A 204 -3.55 -1.21 -29.77
C VAL A 204 -4.19 0.11 -30.13
N LEU A 205 -4.69 0.84 -29.14
CA LEU A 205 -5.38 2.10 -29.31
C LEU A 205 -4.93 3.11 -28.25
N PRO A 206 -4.25 4.21 -28.62
CA PRO A 206 -4.03 5.31 -27.73
C PRO A 206 -5.34 6.09 -27.50
N VAL A 207 -5.67 6.37 -26.25
CA VAL A 207 -6.91 7.05 -25.86
C VAL A 207 -6.54 8.31 -25.09
N ALA A 208 -6.96 9.47 -25.58
CA ALA A 208 -6.79 10.74 -24.88
C ALA A 208 -7.72 10.81 -23.65
N SER A 209 -7.37 11.68 -22.71
CA SER A 209 -8.20 11.89 -21.52
C SER A 209 -9.60 12.38 -21.90
N SER A 210 -10.60 11.83 -21.18
CA SER A 210 -12.00 12.21 -21.31
C SER A 210 -12.53 12.75 -19.99
N THR A 211 -13.51 13.63 -20.03
CA THR A 211 -14.20 14.17 -18.84
C THR A 211 -15.16 13.17 -18.19
N SER A 212 -15.45 12.06 -18.87
CA SER A 212 -16.33 11.01 -18.37
C SER A 212 -15.67 9.64 -18.47
N VAL A 213 -16.14 8.69 -17.67
CA VAL A 213 -15.76 7.27 -17.79
C VAL A 213 -16.15 6.77 -19.18
N GLN A 214 -15.20 6.14 -19.88
CA GLN A 214 -15.38 5.60 -21.21
C GLN A 214 -15.18 4.08 -21.21
N PRO A 215 -16.06 3.31 -21.84
CA PRO A 215 -15.80 1.89 -22.08
C PRO A 215 -14.90 1.69 -23.31
N ALA A 216 -13.79 0.99 -23.13
CA ALA A 216 -13.06 0.41 -24.25
C ALA A 216 -13.70 -0.95 -24.56
N THR A 217 -14.18 -1.14 -25.77
CA THR A 217 -14.89 -2.34 -26.17
C THR A 217 -14.18 -3.04 -27.33
N VAL A 218 -14.12 -4.37 -27.26
CA VAL A 218 -13.69 -5.21 -28.38
C VAL A 218 -14.91 -5.93 -28.93
N SER A 219 -15.16 -5.74 -30.21
CA SER A 219 -16.21 -6.44 -30.94
C SER A 219 -15.60 -7.20 -32.09
N CYS A 220 -16.01 -8.47 -32.25
CA CYS A 220 -15.54 -9.32 -33.32
C CYS A 220 -16.71 -9.83 -34.16
N THR A 221 -16.41 -10.04 -35.43
CA THR A 221 -17.39 -10.54 -36.44
C THR A 221 -16.74 -11.68 -37.22
N ASP A 222 -17.49 -12.72 -37.47
CA ASP A 222 -17.12 -13.73 -38.48
C ASP A 222 -17.58 -13.19 -39.84
N THR A 223 -16.62 -12.76 -40.66
CA THR A 223 -16.86 -12.22 -42.01
C THR A 223 -16.70 -13.27 -43.08
N ALA A 224 -16.50 -14.52 -42.71
CA ALA A 224 -16.40 -15.62 -43.68
C ALA A 224 -17.65 -15.70 -44.56
N ALA A 225 -17.52 -15.16 -45.73
CA ALA A 225 -18.51 -15.27 -46.77
C ALA A 225 -18.54 -16.69 -47.33
N ASN A 226 -18.79 -17.68 -46.49
CA ASN A 226 -18.84 -19.06 -46.94
C ASN A 226 -20.27 -19.60 -46.76
N PRO A 227 -21.11 -19.53 -47.83
CA PRO A 227 -22.50 -20.03 -47.79
C PRO A 227 -22.60 -21.57 -47.72
N THR A 228 -21.45 -22.25 -47.54
CA THR A 228 -21.40 -23.70 -47.53
C THR A 228 -21.79 -24.28 -46.19
N THR A 229 -22.66 -25.23 -46.18
CA THR A 229 -23.08 -26.00 -45.00
C THR A 229 -22.26 -27.29 -44.88
N PRO A 230 -21.75 -27.62 -43.65
CA PRO A 230 -21.92 -26.90 -42.38
C PRO A 230 -21.02 -25.68 -42.25
N ALA A 231 -21.54 -24.65 -41.62
CA ALA A 231 -20.79 -23.43 -41.34
C ALA A 231 -19.68 -23.67 -40.30
N PRO A 232 -18.56 -22.94 -40.36
CA PRO A 232 -17.53 -22.99 -39.32
C PRO A 232 -18.08 -22.44 -38.01
N THR A 233 -17.52 -22.91 -36.90
CA THR A 233 -17.78 -22.28 -35.59
C THR A 233 -16.55 -21.53 -35.17
N VAL A 234 -16.69 -20.20 -34.98
CA VAL A 234 -15.63 -19.32 -34.50
C VAL A 234 -15.92 -18.96 -33.06
N LYS A 235 -14.94 -19.20 -32.18
CA LYS A 235 -14.98 -18.76 -30.79
C LYS A 235 -13.83 -17.80 -30.53
N VAL A 236 -14.10 -16.72 -29.85
CA VAL A 236 -13.09 -15.71 -29.48
C VAL A 236 -13.10 -15.49 -27.98
N ASP A 237 -11.95 -15.66 -27.35
CA ASP A 237 -11.64 -15.16 -26.04
C ASP A 237 -10.72 -13.95 -26.16
N THR A 238 -10.76 -13.05 -25.19
CA THR A 238 -10.02 -11.78 -25.30
C THR A 238 -9.48 -11.35 -23.96
N THR A 239 -8.21 -11.02 -23.94
CA THR A 239 -7.62 -10.22 -22.86
C THR A 239 -7.60 -8.76 -23.31
N ILE A 240 -8.19 -7.87 -22.53
CA ILE A 240 -8.12 -6.42 -22.73
C ILE A 240 -7.43 -5.77 -21.53
N SER A 241 -6.43 -4.93 -21.79
CA SER A 241 -5.67 -4.21 -20.78
C SER A 241 -5.62 -2.72 -21.14
N ALA A 242 -5.62 -1.87 -20.14
CA ALA A 242 -5.44 -0.44 -20.31
C ALA A 242 -4.34 0.05 -19.40
N ILE A 243 -3.31 0.66 -19.96
CA ILE A 243 -2.20 1.28 -19.23
C ILE A 243 -2.44 2.77 -19.19
N GLN A 244 -2.56 3.33 -18.02
CA GLN A 244 -2.67 4.77 -17.83
C GLN A 244 -1.34 5.44 -18.20
N THR A 245 -1.35 6.35 -19.17
CA THR A 245 -0.15 7.03 -19.68
C THR A 245 0.03 8.43 -19.09
N ALA A 246 -1.06 9.11 -18.72
CA ALA A 246 -1.05 10.39 -18.05
C ALA A 246 -2.35 10.58 -17.25
N SER A 247 -2.28 11.34 -16.16
CA SER A 247 -3.45 11.84 -15.44
C SER A 247 -3.43 13.36 -15.50
N ASN A 248 -4.58 13.98 -15.77
CA ASN A 248 -4.74 15.41 -15.59
C ASN A 248 -5.06 15.65 -14.11
N ASN A 249 -4.10 16.20 -13.37
CA ASN A 249 -4.33 16.75 -12.02
C ASN A 249 -4.90 18.15 -12.12
#